data_2c2d9c200fd7345af9b5140c17802a86
#
_entry.id   2c2d9c200fd7345af9b5140c17802a86
#
_cell.length_a   1.000
_cell.length_b   1.000
_cell.length_c   1.000
_cell.angle_alpha   90.00
_cell.angle_beta   90.00
_cell.angle_gamma   90.00
#
_symmetry.space_group_name_H-M   'P 1'
#
loop_
_entity.id
_entity.type
_entity.pdbx_description
1 polymer ?
#
loop_
_entity_poly.entity_id
_entity_poly.type
_entity_poly.pdbx_seq_one_letter_code
_entity_poly.pdbx_strand_id
1 'polypeptide(L)'
;MKRIIAGILIALCVGCAGPVFVTRPIEDEPSLLVGLASYNDQSKATAIRHDHPVEWSKADLHAILKRLFIQEGGGLMDSARPRQAVFSPEDMTSLIPSLHKTFKIAQPSDWIVFAIWGSSGKSQTLEVTSGGMFLEDQRLHIIVANHRERVSSAKDGIHAIRSNPFHSLSDVKGGLIFFQAAMSLIHETAGSSVGSNPR
;
A
#
# COMPACT_ATOMS: atom_id res chain seq x y z
N MET A 1 10.63 43.11 -42.39
CA MET A 1 10.28 41.73 -42.06
C MET A 1 11.26 41.16 -41.04
N LYS A 2 11.29 41.65 -39.78
CA LYS A 2 12.26 41.19 -38.71
C LYS A 2 11.65 41.20 -37.30
N ARG A 3 10.34 40.98 -37.12
CA ARG A 3 9.68 41.08 -35.81
C ARG A 3 8.77 39.91 -35.45
N ILE A 4 8.85 38.74 -36.09
CA ILE A 4 7.94 37.58 -35.84
C ILE A 4 8.65 36.40 -35.17
N ILE A 5 9.95 36.42 -34.91
CA ILE A 5 10.71 35.26 -34.39
C ILE A 5 10.81 35.28 -32.85
N ALA A 6 10.41 36.36 -32.17
CA ALA A 6 10.55 36.44 -30.68
C ALA A 6 9.40 35.82 -29.87
N GLY A 7 8.33 35.31 -30.50
CA GLY A 7 7.12 34.87 -29.83
C GLY A 7 7.01 33.37 -29.52
N ILE A 8 7.92 32.51 -30.01
CA ILE A 8 7.73 31.03 -29.94
C ILE A 8 8.59 30.36 -28.87
N LEU A 9 9.43 31.06 -28.14
CA LEU A 9 10.36 30.41 -27.18
C LEU A 9 9.86 30.34 -25.74
N ILE A 10 8.61 30.68 -25.44
CA ILE A 10 8.08 30.71 -24.04
C ILE A 10 7.15 29.53 -23.73
N ALA A 11 6.89 28.63 -24.67
CA ALA A 11 5.88 27.56 -24.48
C ALA A 11 6.43 26.16 -24.10
N LEU A 12 7.67 26.01 -23.65
CA LEU A 12 8.28 24.72 -23.34
C LEU A 12 8.65 24.53 -21.87
N CYS A 13 8.10 25.32 -20.94
CA CYS A 13 8.08 24.94 -19.54
C CYS A 13 6.86 24.05 -19.28
N VAL A 14 6.82 22.87 -19.91
CA VAL A 14 5.98 21.76 -19.43
C VAL A 14 6.58 21.38 -18.09
N GLY A 15 5.98 21.91 -17.01
CA GLY A 15 6.40 21.63 -15.67
C GLY A 15 6.45 20.13 -15.46
N CYS A 16 7.59 19.61 -15.07
CA CYS A 16 7.70 18.27 -14.49
C CYS A 16 6.75 18.25 -13.30
N ALA A 17 5.58 17.63 -13.47
CA ALA A 17 4.71 17.34 -12.34
C ALA A 17 5.53 16.45 -11.41
N GLY A 18 5.84 16.94 -10.21
CA GLY A 18 6.52 16.17 -9.18
C GLY A 18 5.71 14.91 -8.84
N PRO A 19 6.30 13.98 -8.10
CA PRO A 19 5.61 12.76 -7.71
C PRO A 19 4.32 13.10 -6.95
N VAL A 20 3.24 12.36 -7.24
CA VAL A 20 1.93 12.57 -6.60
C VAL A 20 2.02 12.30 -5.09
N PHE A 21 2.83 11.31 -4.70
CA PHE A 21 3.08 10.92 -3.32
C PHE A 21 4.53 11.13 -2.93
N VAL A 22 4.75 11.48 -1.68
CA VAL A 22 6.06 11.47 -1.02
C VAL A 22 6.05 10.34 -0.02
N THR A 23 6.95 9.37 -0.20
CA THR A 23 7.13 8.24 0.70
C THR A 23 8.22 8.54 1.73
N ARG A 24 7.87 8.38 3.01
CA ARG A 24 8.77 8.48 4.16
C ARG A 24 8.96 7.07 4.74
N PRO A 25 10.10 6.42 4.53
CA PRO A 25 10.32 5.06 5.02
C PRO A 25 10.44 5.04 6.55
N ILE A 26 9.86 4.03 7.16
CA ILE A 26 10.01 3.66 8.58
C ILE A 26 10.89 2.42 8.72
N GLU A 27 10.78 1.50 7.77
CA GLU A 27 11.66 0.37 7.57
C GLU A 27 12.10 0.35 6.10
N ASP A 28 13.40 0.28 5.85
CA ASP A 28 13.97 0.28 4.49
C ASP A 28 15.12 -0.73 4.38
N GLU A 29 14.73 -1.99 4.31
CA GLU A 29 15.60 -3.15 4.18
C GLU A 29 15.67 -3.60 2.71
N PRO A 30 16.69 -4.37 2.30
CA PRO A 30 16.77 -4.86 0.92
C PRO A 30 15.53 -5.62 0.44
N SER A 31 14.89 -6.38 1.33
CA SER A 31 13.70 -7.20 1.04
C SER A 31 12.38 -6.61 1.53
N LEU A 32 12.40 -5.49 2.26
CA LEU A 32 11.21 -4.92 2.88
C LEU A 32 11.29 -3.38 2.90
N LEU A 33 10.23 -2.75 2.42
CA LEU A 33 9.95 -1.34 2.66
C LEU A 33 8.61 -1.24 3.38
N VAL A 34 8.56 -0.53 4.49
CA VAL A 34 7.33 -0.07 5.12
C VAL A 34 7.48 1.40 5.44
N GLY A 35 6.50 2.20 5.09
CA GLY A 35 6.59 3.64 5.28
C GLY A 35 5.24 4.33 5.30
N LEU A 36 5.31 5.64 5.37
CA LEU A 36 4.18 6.54 5.28
C LEU A 36 4.26 7.31 3.97
N ALA A 37 3.15 7.39 3.25
CA ALA A 37 3.06 8.17 2.03
C ALA A 37 1.96 9.22 2.18
N SER A 38 2.26 10.44 1.78
CA SER A 38 1.28 11.53 1.75
C SER A 38 1.29 12.20 0.38
N TYR A 39 0.20 12.88 0.04
CA TYR A 39 0.18 13.68 -1.18
C TYR A 39 1.20 14.80 -1.11
N ASN A 40 1.93 14.99 -2.20
CA ASN A 40 2.87 16.11 -2.33
C ASN A 40 2.14 17.47 -2.39
N ASP A 41 0.91 17.47 -2.88
CA ASP A 41 0.04 18.64 -2.90
C ASP A 41 -0.62 18.82 -1.52
N GLN A 42 -0.27 19.90 -0.85
CA GLN A 42 -0.74 20.21 0.51
C GLN A 42 -2.26 20.36 0.60
N SER A 43 -2.90 20.86 -0.46
CA SER A 43 -4.36 21.01 -0.50
C SER A 43 -5.06 19.64 -0.51
N LYS A 44 -4.50 18.67 -1.20
CA LYS A 44 -4.99 17.28 -1.21
C LYS A 44 -4.68 16.57 0.10
N ALA A 45 -3.48 16.74 0.65
CA ALA A 45 -3.09 16.14 1.92
C ALA A 45 -3.99 16.61 3.08
N THR A 46 -4.41 17.88 3.09
CA THR A 46 -5.31 18.40 4.14
C THR A 46 -6.77 17.99 3.98
N ALA A 47 -7.18 17.61 2.77
CA ALA A 47 -8.55 17.17 2.49
C ALA A 47 -8.81 15.71 2.93
N ILE A 48 -7.74 14.90 3.05
CA ILE A 48 -7.84 13.50 3.44
C ILE A 48 -7.71 13.36 4.94
N ARG A 49 -8.63 12.59 5.54
CA ARG A 49 -8.62 12.28 6.96
C ARG A 49 -8.91 10.80 7.16
N HIS A 50 -7.85 10.05 7.35
CA HIS A 50 -7.91 8.68 7.79
C HIS A 50 -8.01 8.61 9.32
N ASP A 51 -8.48 7.48 9.85
CA ASP A 51 -8.60 7.24 11.28
C ASP A 51 -7.24 6.82 11.89
N HIS A 52 -6.18 7.53 11.54
CA HIS A 52 -4.84 7.36 12.11
C HIS A 52 -4.58 8.38 13.23
N PRO A 53 -3.73 8.03 14.20
CA PRO A 53 -3.06 6.75 14.46
C PRO A 53 -4.00 5.68 15.03
N VAL A 54 -3.60 4.41 14.87
CA VAL A 54 -4.35 3.28 15.44
C VAL A 54 -3.42 2.25 16.07
N GLU A 55 -3.83 1.72 17.22
CA GLU A 55 -3.08 0.69 17.92
C GLU A 55 -3.62 -0.71 17.63
N TRP A 56 -3.12 -1.31 16.57
CA TRP A 56 -3.35 -2.72 16.26
C TRP A 56 -2.33 -3.58 16.99
N SER A 57 -2.75 -4.67 17.63
CA SER A 57 -1.80 -5.68 18.09
C SER A 57 -1.19 -6.43 16.89
N LYS A 58 0.01 -7.00 17.08
CA LYS A 58 0.60 -7.86 16.06
C LYS A 58 -0.29 -9.06 15.72
N ALA A 59 -1.04 -9.57 16.71
CA ALA A 59 -1.98 -10.67 16.53
C ALA A 59 -3.17 -10.26 15.66
N ASP A 60 -3.70 -9.05 15.82
CA ASP A 60 -4.78 -8.53 15.00
C ASP A 60 -4.32 -8.33 13.54
N LEU A 61 -3.16 -7.70 13.36
CA LEU A 61 -2.56 -7.55 12.03
C LEU A 61 -2.36 -8.91 11.35
N HIS A 62 -1.83 -9.90 12.07
CA HIS A 62 -1.69 -11.25 11.55
C HIS A 62 -3.05 -11.86 11.19
N ALA A 63 -4.06 -11.71 12.06
CA ALA A 63 -5.41 -12.23 11.82
C ALA A 63 -6.07 -11.60 10.59
N ILE A 64 -5.80 -10.33 10.30
CA ILE A 64 -6.30 -9.61 9.13
C ILE A 64 -5.56 -10.06 7.87
N LEU A 65 -4.23 -9.95 7.87
CA LEU A 65 -3.41 -10.15 6.67
C LEU A 65 -3.49 -11.59 6.13
N LYS A 66 -3.55 -12.61 7.01
CA LYS A 66 -3.69 -14.02 6.60
C LYS A 66 -4.99 -14.35 5.86
N ARG A 67 -5.99 -13.46 5.91
CA ARG A 67 -7.30 -13.63 5.27
C ARG A 67 -7.44 -12.87 3.95
N LEU A 68 -6.39 -12.20 3.53
CA LEU A 68 -6.36 -11.49 2.27
C LEU A 68 -5.97 -12.45 1.15
N PHE A 69 -6.83 -12.54 0.17
CA PHE A 69 -6.62 -13.34 -1.03
C PHE A 69 -6.79 -12.46 -2.25
N ILE A 70 -6.00 -12.72 -3.27
CA ILE A 70 -6.13 -12.11 -4.58
C ILE A 70 -6.54 -13.19 -5.59
N GLN A 71 -7.40 -12.82 -6.51
CA GLN A 71 -7.74 -13.61 -7.67
C GLN A 71 -7.42 -12.79 -8.90
N GLU A 72 -6.41 -13.20 -9.63
CA GLU A 72 -6.05 -12.56 -10.89
C GLU A 72 -7.11 -12.89 -11.95
N GLY A 73 -7.45 -11.88 -12.76
CA GLY A 73 -8.36 -12.06 -13.87
C GLY A 73 -7.78 -13.04 -14.88
N GLY A 74 -8.55 -14.02 -15.30
CA GLY A 74 -8.27 -14.79 -16.51
C GLY A 74 -8.56 -13.93 -17.75
N GLY A 75 -7.84 -14.16 -18.86
CA GLY A 75 -8.21 -13.57 -20.15
C GLY A 75 -9.63 -14.02 -20.58
N LEU A 76 -10.16 -13.45 -21.65
CA LEU A 76 -11.53 -13.70 -22.13
C LEU A 76 -11.88 -15.19 -22.35
N MET A 77 -10.87 -16.07 -22.42
CA MET A 77 -11.00 -17.52 -22.61
C MET A 77 -10.38 -18.36 -21.49
N ASP A 78 -9.80 -17.72 -20.46
CA ASP A 78 -9.17 -18.43 -19.35
C ASP A 78 -10.15 -18.63 -18.21
N SER A 79 -10.15 -19.84 -17.64
CA SER A 79 -10.82 -20.11 -16.37
C SER A 79 -10.25 -19.18 -15.30
N ALA A 80 -11.10 -18.66 -14.41
CA ALA A 80 -10.67 -17.87 -13.29
C ALA A 80 -9.55 -18.59 -12.52
N ARG A 81 -8.40 -17.92 -12.36
CA ARG A 81 -7.29 -18.49 -11.60
C ARG A 81 -7.69 -18.73 -10.14
N PRO A 82 -7.12 -19.74 -9.47
CA PRO A 82 -7.41 -19.98 -8.08
C PRO A 82 -6.98 -18.78 -7.22
N ARG A 83 -7.73 -18.53 -6.15
CA ARG A 83 -7.37 -17.51 -5.17
C ARG A 83 -6.02 -17.82 -4.53
N GLN A 84 -5.18 -16.82 -4.40
CA GLN A 84 -3.87 -16.93 -3.77
C GLN A 84 -3.82 -16.00 -2.56
N ALA A 85 -3.09 -16.40 -1.51
CA ALA A 85 -2.84 -15.50 -0.39
C ALA A 85 -1.99 -14.31 -0.88
N VAL A 86 -2.36 -13.10 -0.48
CA VAL A 86 -1.59 -11.88 -0.80
C VAL A 86 -0.21 -11.94 -0.17
N PHE A 87 -0.14 -12.40 1.09
CA PHE A 87 1.10 -12.49 1.84
C PHE A 87 1.38 -13.95 2.23
N SER A 88 2.61 -14.38 2.05
CA SER A 88 3.09 -15.65 2.58
C SER A 88 3.32 -15.57 4.11
N PRO A 89 3.46 -16.69 4.82
CA PRO A 89 3.83 -16.66 6.23
C PRO A 89 5.16 -15.93 6.49
N GLU A 90 6.12 -16.07 5.59
CA GLU A 90 7.41 -15.39 5.63
C GLU A 90 7.24 -13.87 5.48
N ASP A 91 6.43 -13.43 4.51
CA ASP A 91 6.10 -12.02 4.30
C ASP A 91 5.49 -11.43 5.57
N MET A 92 4.55 -12.12 6.19
CA MET A 92 3.90 -11.66 7.41
C MET A 92 4.87 -11.57 8.59
N THR A 93 5.85 -12.45 8.67
CA THR A 93 6.85 -12.42 9.75
C THR A 93 7.68 -11.14 9.74
N SER A 94 8.06 -10.66 8.55
CA SER A 94 8.81 -9.42 8.38
C SER A 94 7.92 -8.17 8.40
N LEU A 95 6.74 -8.25 7.77
CA LEU A 95 5.85 -7.09 7.56
C LEU A 95 5.15 -6.62 8.84
N ILE A 96 4.63 -7.56 9.65
CA ILE A 96 3.80 -7.23 10.81
C ILE A 96 4.49 -6.35 11.87
N PRO A 97 5.75 -6.61 12.26
CA PRO A 97 6.44 -5.75 13.23
C PRO A 97 6.56 -4.30 12.75
N SER A 98 6.83 -4.11 11.46
CA SER A 98 6.99 -2.79 10.86
C SER A 98 5.65 -2.08 10.67
N LEU A 99 4.60 -2.78 10.25
CA LEU A 99 3.23 -2.25 10.20
C LEU A 99 2.75 -1.81 11.59
N HIS A 100 2.97 -2.64 12.62
CA HIS A 100 2.59 -2.30 13.99
C HIS A 100 3.20 -0.97 14.47
N LYS A 101 4.48 -0.73 14.16
CA LYS A 101 5.15 0.54 14.45
C LYS A 101 4.53 1.68 13.64
N THR A 102 4.31 1.45 12.34
CA THR A 102 3.88 2.47 11.40
C THR A 102 2.47 2.94 11.69
N PHE A 103 1.53 2.04 12.03
CA PHE A 103 0.15 2.39 12.40
C PHE A 103 0.08 3.31 13.62
N LYS A 104 1.00 3.18 14.58
CA LYS A 104 1.06 4.01 15.78
C LYS A 104 1.49 5.44 15.56
N ILE A 105 2.24 5.70 14.48
CA ILE A 105 2.85 7.01 14.20
C ILE A 105 2.26 7.69 12.97
N ALA A 106 1.39 6.99 12.22
CA ALA A 106 0.73 7.54 11.07
C ALA A 106 -0.16 8.73 11.44
N GLN A 107 -0.12 9.78 10.63
CA GLN A 107 -0.99 10.94 10.77
C GLN A 107 -2.27 10.75 9.94
N PRO A 108 -3.35 11.51 10.19
CA PRO A 108 -4.59 11.37 9.43
C PRO A 108 -4.47 11.57 7.91
N SER A 109 -3.43 12.24 7.45
CA SER A 109 -3.16 12.42 6.01
C SER A 109 -2.26 11.34 5.40
N ASP A 110 -1.75 10.42 6.22
CA ASP A 110 -0.79 9.41 5.77
C ASP A 110 -1.51 8.14 5.28
N TRP A 111 -0.98 7.57 4.22
CA TRP A 111 -1.17 6.19 3.82
C TRP A 111 -0.03 5.37 4.38
N ILE A 112 -0.32 4.19 4.86
CA ILE A 112 0.72 3.22 5.21
C ILE A 112 1.03 2.45 3.94
N VAL A 113 2.29 2.48 3.51
CA VAL A 113 2.74 1.81 2.28
C VAL A 113 3.71 0.70 2.59
N PHE A 114 3.73 -0.31 1.72
CA PHE A 114 4.61 -1.45 1.85
C PHE A 114 5.12 -1.93 0.50
N ALA A 115 6.30 -2.53 0.49
CA ALA A 115 6.79 -3.33 -0.60
C ALA A 115 7.67 -4.46 -0.03
N ILE A 116 7.43 -5.68 -0.51
CA ILE A 116 8.15 -6.88 -0.12
C ILE A 116 8.76 -7.47 -1.37
N TRP A 117 10.07 -7.67 -1.33
CA TRP A 117 10.80 -8.32 -2.42
C TRP A 117 11.18 -9.73 -2.02
N GLY A 118 10.87 -10.67 -2.88
CA GLY A 118 11.21 -12.08 -2.74
C GLY A 118 11.75 -12.66 -4.03
N SER A 119 12.23 -13.87 -3.99
CA SER A 119 12.64 -14.62 -5.17
C SER A 119 11.67 -15.77 -5.42
N SER A 120 11.19 -15.91 -6.64
CA SER A 120 10.31 -17.02 -7.01
C SER A 120 11.11 -18.23 -7.46
N GLY A 121 10.89 -19.35 -6.76
CA GLY A 121 11.27 -20.68 -7.19
C GLY A 121 12.74 -20.85 -7.60
N LYS A 122 12.97 -21.80 -8.55
CA LYS A 122 14.30 -22.14 -9.06
C LYS A 122 14.95 -21.06 -9.94
N SER A 123 14.18 -20.12 -10.45
CA SER A 123 14.66 -19.11 -11.41
C SER A 123 15.33 -17.90 -10.75
N GLN A 124 15.27 -17.78 -9.41
CA GLN A 124 15.77 -16.62 -8.66
C GLN A 124 15.28 -15.27 -9.23
N THR A 125 14.14 -15.27 -9.93
CA THR A 125 13.57 -14.04 -10.46
C THR A 125 13.05 -13.20 -9.29
N LEU A 126 13.48 -11.95 -9.23
CA LEU A 126 13.03 -11.02 -8.23
C LEU A 126 11.54 -10.69 -8.48
N GLU A 127 10.72 -10.88 -7.46
CA GLU A 127 9.30 -10.55 -7.46
C GLU A 127 9.03 -9.51 -6.37
N VAL A 128 7.97 -8.71 -6.57
CA VAL A 128 7.54 -7.71 -5.60
C VAL A 128 6.05 -7.83 -5.33
N THR A 129 5.68 -7.74 -4.05
CA THR A 129 4.32 -7.46 -3.61
C THR A 129 4.31 -6.10 -2.94
N SER A 130 3.55 -5.14 -3.49
CA SER A 130 3.53 -3.77 -2.99
C SER A 130 2.16 -3.14 -3.01
N GLY A 131 2.00 -2.08 -2.23
CA GLY A 131 0.75 -1.35 -2.14
C GLY A 131 0.68 -0.45 -0.92
N GLY A 132 -0.54 -0.22 -0.47
CA GLY A 132 -0.77 0.59 0.73
C GLY A 132 -2.08 0.27 1.41
N MET A 133 -2.24 0.86 2.59
CA MET A 133 -3.42 0.70 3.42
C MET A 133 -3.70 1.94 4.26
N PHE A 134 -4.96 2.13 4.61
CA PHE A 134 -5.41 3.17 5.52
C PHE A 134 -6.67 2.72 6.26
N LEU A 135 -6.97 3.36 7.37
CA LEU A 135 -8.20 3.13 8.12
C LEU A 135 -9.16 4.30 7.90
N GLU A 136 -10.42 4.00 7.60
CA GLU A 136 -11.51 4.97 7.45
C GLU A 136 -12.82 4.33 7.90
N ASP A 137 -13.58 5.02 8.73
CA ASP A 137 -14.84 4.52 9.32
C ASP A 137 -14.67 3.13 9.97
N GLN A 138 -13.59 2.92 10.71
CA GLN A 138 -13.22 1.65 11.35
C GLN A 138 -13.02 0.48 10.35
N ARG A 139 -12.84 0.78 9.07
CA ARG A 139 -12.58 -0.19 8.01
C ARG A 139 -11.17 -0.06 7.51
N LEU A 140 -10.45 -1.17 7.47
CA LEU A 140 -9.13 -1.20 6.86
C LEU A 140 -9.28 -1.34 5.34
N HIS A 141 -8.84 -0.32 4.64
CA HIS A 141 -8.75 -0.30 3.18
C HIS A 141 -7.34 -0.75 2.77
N ILE A 142 -7.26 -1.68 1.82
CA ILE A 142 -5.99 -2.22 1.34
C ILE A 142 -5.98 -2.15 -0.18
N ILE A 143 -4.91 -1.59 -0.72
CA ILE A 143 -4.63 -1.55 -2.14
C ILE A 143 -3.37 -2.38 -2.38
N VAL A 144 -3.47 -3.39 -3.23
CA VAL A 144 -2.34 -4.16 -3.73
C VAL A 144 -2.06 -3.69 -5.15
N ALA A 145 -0.96 -2.98 -5.33
CA ALA A 145 -0.55 -2.46 -6.64
C ALA A 145 0.20 -3.52 -7.45
N ASN A 146 1.00 -4.34 -6.78
CA ASN A 146 1.74 -5.46 -7.37
C ASN A 146 1.59 -6.68 -6.48
N HIS A 147 1.32 -7.84 -7.06
CA HIS A 147 1.24 -9.11 -6.35
C HIS A 147 2.18 -10.11 -7.01
N ARG A 148 3.33 -10.38 -6.37
CA ARG A 148 4.39 -11.25 -6.90
C ARG A 148 4.76 -10.92 -8.35
N GLU A 149 4.73 -9.61 -8.65
CA GLU A 149 5.05 -9.14 -9.98
C GLU A 149 6.55 -9.21 -10.23
N ARG A 150 6.93 -9.68 -11.41
CA ARG A 150 8.34 -9.82 -11.78
C ARG A 150 8.98 -8.47 -12.03
N VAL A 151 10.14 -8.24 -11.44
CA VAL A 151 10.91 -7.03 -11.68
C VAL A 151 11.85 -7.27 -12.85
N SER A 152 11.47 -6.79 -14.04
CA SER A 152 12.19 -7.03 -15.31
C SER A 152 13.53 -6.28 -15.40
N SER A 153 13.63 -5.10 -14.75
CA SER A 153 14.86 -4.31 -14.61
C SER A 153 15.08 -4.03 -13.13
N ALA A 154 16.03 -4.74 -12.52
CA ALA A 154 16.21 -4.71 -11.07
C ALA A 154 16.45 -3.30 -10.52
N LYS A 155 17.19 -2.44 -11.25
CA LYS A 155 17.46 -1.07 -10.78
C LYS A 155 16.25 -0.15 -10.92
N ASP A 156 15.63 -0.11 -12.10
CA ASP A 156 14.56 0.85 -12.39
C ASP A 156 13.26 0.45 -11.68
N GLY A 157 12.91 -0.83 -11.71
CA GLY A 157 11.71 -1.34 -11.06
C GLY A 157 11.77 -1.23 -9.52
N ILE A 158 12.91 -1.58 -8.91
CA ILE A 158 13.10 -1.42 -7.46
C ILE A 158 13.01 0.05 -7.07
N HIS A 159 13.70 0.94 -7.81
CA HIS A 159 13.69 2.37 -7.51
C HIS A 159 12.28 2.97 -7.65
N ALA A 160 11.56 2.61 -8.69
CA ALA A 160 10.18 3.08 -8.91
C ALA A 160 9.27 2.69 -7.74
N ILE A 161 9.31 1.42 -7.32
CA ILE A 161 8.50 0.93 -6.19
C ILE A 161 8.94 1.55 -4.86
N ARG A 162 10.25 1.72 -4.60
CA ARG A 162 10.72 2.37 -3.37
C ARG A 162 10.29 3.83 -3.30
N SER A 163 10.26 4.52 -4.44
CA SER A 163 9.78 5.90 -4.53
C SER A 163 8.26 6.00 -4.43
N ASN A 164 7.54 5.03 -4.98
CA ASN A 164 6.08 4.97 -4.98
C ASN A 164 5.59 3.51 -4.95
N PRO A 165 5.28 2.95 -3.78
CA PRO A 165 4.77 1.58 -3.66
C PRO A 165 3.45 1.30 -4.39
N PHE A 166 2.73 2.34 -4.83
CA PHE A 166 1.55 2.21 -5.69
C PHE A 166 1.88 2.13 -7.18
N HIS A 167 3.16 2.26 -7.56
CA HIS A 167 3.57 2.13 -8.96
C HIS A 167 3.32 0.70 -9.45
N SER A 168 2.46 0.54 -10.46
CA SER A 168 2.20 -0.77 -11.08
C SER A 168 3.32 -1.09 -12.07
N LEU A 169 3.89 -2.28 -11.95
CA LEU A 169 4.88 -2.81 -12.89
C LEU A 169 4.21 -3.52 -14.08
N SER A 170 2.94 -3.87 -13.96
CA SER A 170 2.17 -4.55 -15.01
C SER A 170 1.12 -3.61 -15.60
N ASP A 171 0.99 -3.65 -16.91
CA ASP A 171 -0.11 -3.00 -17.62
C ASP A 171 -1.43 -3.79 -17.49
N VAL A 172 -1.37 -5.02 -16.99
CA VAL A 172 -2.55 -5.86 -16.77
C VAL A 172 -3.28 -5.40 -15.51
N LYS A 173 -4.30 -4.59 -15.72
CA LYS A 173 -5.18 -4.12 -14.64
C LYS A 173 -6.14 -5.24 -14.24
N GLY A 174 -6.17 -5.59 -12.95
CA GLY A 174 -7.33 -6.19 -12.34
C GLY A 174 -7.16 -7.57 -11.72
N GLY A 175 -6.55 -7.62 -10.55
CA GLY A 175 -6.85 -8.64 -9.56
C GLY A 175 -7.99 -8.17 -8.66
N LEU A 176 -8.93 -9.04 -8.29
CA LEU A 176 -9.91 -8.78 -7.26
C LEU A 176 -9.33 -9.19 -5.91
N ILE A 177 -9.36 -8.30 -4.94
CA ILE A 177 -8.96 -8.62 -3.57
C ILE A 177 -10.19 -9.17 -2.84
N PHE A 178 -10.04 -10.33 -2.25
CA PHE A 178 -11.06 -10.96 -1.43
C PHE A 178 -10.61 -10.97 0.02
N PHE A 179 -11.48 -10.51 0.90
CA PHE A 179 -11.33 -10.72 2.32
C PHE A 179 -12.20 -11.90 2.75
N GLN A 180 -11.60 -12.95 3.25
CA GLN A 180 -12.35 -14.05 3.82
C GLN A 180 -12.85 -13.63 5.19
N ALA A 181 -14.06 -13.08 5.25
CA ALA A 181 -14.73 -12.77 6.49
C ALA A 181 -14.96 -14.07 7.29
N ALA A 182 -14.25 -14.22 8.38
CA ALA A 182 -14.67 -15.09 9.47
C ALA A 182 -14.97 -14.16 10.64
N MET A 183 -16.25 -14.04 10.97
CA MET A 183 -16.79 -13.32 12.13
C MET A 183 -16.10 -11.98 12.44
N SER A 184 -16.87 -10.92 12.39
CA SER A 184 -16.52 -9.56 12.75
C SER A 184 -15.59 -9.51 13.96
N LEU A 185 -14.34 -9.10 13.76
CA LEU A 185 -13.56 -8.51 14.83
C LEU A 185 -14.16 -7.12 15.05
N ILE A 186 -15.24 -7.06 15.85
CA ILE A 186 -15.66 -5.82 16.45
C ILE A 186 -14.54 -5.48 17.42
N HIS A 187 -13.79 -4.46 17.12
CA HIS A 187 -12.90 -3.81 18.09
C HIS A 187 -13.84 -3.12 19.08
N GLU A 188 -14.19 -3.84 20.14
CA GLU A 188 -14.88 -3.29 21.29
C GLU A 188 -13.89 -2.36 21.98
N THR A 189 -13.97 -1.08 21.67
CA THR A 189 -13.34 -0.05 22.50
C THR A 189 -13.96 -0.23 23.88
N ALA A 190 -13.15 -0.63 24.85
CA ALA A 190 -13.52 -0.69 26.26
C ALA A 190 -13.93 0.73 26.71
N GLY A 191 -15.18 1.06 26.47
CA GLY A 191 -15.86 2.22 27.03
C GLY A 191 -16.06 1.95 28.50
N SER A 192 -15.34 2.70 29.31
CA SER A 192 -15.50 2.85 30.75
C SER A 192 -16.95 2.94 31.16
N SER A 193 -17.51 1.87 31.67
CA SER A 193 -18.76 1.95 32.42
C SER A 193 -18.43 2.30 33.88
N VAL A 194 -18.47 3.57 34.14
CA VAL A 194 -18.57 4.07 35.52
C VAL A 194 -19.87 3.59 36.12
N GLY A 195 -19.74 2.81 37.18
CA GLY A 195 -20.86 2.28 37.94
C GLY A 195 -21.76 3.39 38.49
N SER A 196 -23.04 3.22 38.32
CA SER A 196 -24.07 3.88 39.12
C SER A 196 -24.55 2.92 40.21
N ASN A 197 -24.31 3.35 41.41
CA ASN A 197 -24.72 2.75 42.67
C ASN A 197 -26.27 2.83 42.79
N PRO A 198 -26.96 1.75 43.15
CA PRO A 198 -28.35 1.84 43.59
C PRO A 198 -28.47 2.01 45.09
N ARG A 199 -29.35 2.88 45.44
CA ARG A 199 -29.99 2.87 46.74
C ARG A 199 -31.17 1.91 46.75
#